data_7c6601eb10bfc261e516d6702851498d
#
_entry.id   7c6601eb10bfc261e516d6702851498d
#
_cell.length_a   1.000
_cell.length_b   1.000
_cell.length_c   1.000
_cell.angle_alpha   90.00
_cell.angle_beta   90.00
_cell.angle_gamma   90.00
#
_symmetry.space_group_name_H-M   'P 1'
#
loop_
_entity.id
_entity.type
_entity.pdbx_description
1 polymer ?
#
loop_
_entity_poly.entity_id
_entity_poly.type
_entity_poly.pdbx_seq_one_letter_code
_entity_poly.pdbx_strand_id
1 'polypeptide(L)'
;MNNMNNMNNMNNMKGIDILKQILLTKTHKNVASYINVAVGTVKRWEELNNIPDLYRFELMKMAGAEIDYSVYSFKEKDQFFTPSETAEYCYQKSNEIIGKCGDDVTNYTYVEPSAGNGNFLKVLPANKRIGLDIEPRDNEVFKQDFLD
;
A
#
# COMPACT_ATOMS: atom_id res chain seq x y z
N MET A 1 25.24 17.24 -7.13
CA MET A 1 25.39 15.77 -7.04
C MET A 1 25.11 15.16 -5.65
N ASN A 2 24.56 15.89 -4.65
CA ASN A 2 24.39 15.37 -3.27
C ASN A 2 22.97 14.88 -2.92
N ASN A 3 21.97 14.97 -3.81
CA ASN A 3 20.60 14.59 -3.46
C ASN A 3 20.29 13.08 -3.57
N MET A 4 20.96 12.33 -4.42
CA MET A 4 20.69 10.89 -4.57
C MET A 4 21.17 10.04 -3.38
N ASN A 5 22.27 10.41 -2.72
CA ASN A 5 22.78 9.67 -1.56
C ASN A 5 21.92 9.84 -0.29
N ASN A 6 21.18 10.94 -0.15
CA ASN A 6 20.30 11.16 1.00
C ASN A 6 18.95 10.43 0.86
N MET A 7 18.45 10.23 -0.35
CA MET A 7 17.18 9.55 -0.60
C MET A 7 17.25 8.05 -0.31
N ASN A 8 18.35 7.38 -0.68
CA ASN A 8 18.51 5.93 -0.44
C ASN A 8 18.71 5.57 1.04
N ASN A 9 18.99 6.53 1.92
CA ASN A 9 19.22 6.27 3.34
C ASN A 9 17.92 6.19 4.17
N MET A 10 16.78 6.70 3.64
CA MET A 10 15.52 6.75 4.41
C MET A 10 14.88 5.38 4.63
N ASN A 11 15.16 4.39 3.78
CA ASN A 11 14.67 3.02 3.95
C ASN A 11 15.13 2.35 5.26
N ASN A 12 16.22 2.81 5.84
CA ASN A 12 16.76 2.31 7.12
C ASN A 12 16.48 3.24 8.31
N MET A 13 15.82 4.38 8.10
CA MET A 13 15.54 5.34 9.16
C MET A 13 14.26 4.97 9.94
N LYS A 14 14.24 5.31 11.23
CA LYS A 14 12.99 5.24 12.02
C LYS A 14 12.02 6.35 11.59
N GLY A 15 10.73 6.11 11.69
CA GLY A 15 9.70 7.10 11.33
C GLY A 15 9.89 8.45 12.02
N ILE A 16 10.35 8.46 13.28
CA ILE A 16 10.60 9.72 14.01
C ILE A 16 11.77 10.52 13.44
N ASP A 17 12.81 9.87 12.93
CA ASP A 17 13.96 10.54 12.34
C ASP A 17 13.58 11.14 10.98
N ILE A 18 12.72 10.46 10.21
CA ILE A 18 12.14 10.99 8.97
C ILE A 18 11.26 12.20 9.28
N LEU A 19 10.40 12.14 10.30
CA LEU A 19 9.58 13.26 10.73
C LEU A 19 10.44 14.48 11.06
N LYS A 20 11.50 14.30 11.84
CA LYS A 20 12.43 15.39 12.20
C LYS A 20 13.09 16.02 10.96
N GLN A 21 13.48 15.23 9.98
CA GLN A 21 14.02 15.75 8.72
C GLN A 21 12.98 16.56 7.95
N ILE A 22 11.74 16.09 7.86
CA ILE A 22 10.66 16.84 7.21
C ILE A 22 10.42 18.17 7.92
N LEU A 23 10.44 18.19 9.26
CA LEU A 23 10.22 19.41 10.06
C LEU A 23 11.33 20.47 9.93
N LEU A 24 12.48 20.13 9.34
CA LEU A 24 13.50 21.16 8.98
C LEU A 24 13.01 22.11 7.87
N THR A 25 12.09 21.67 7.03
CA THR A 25 11.62 22.44 5.85
C THR A 25 10.11 22.64 5.81
N LYS A 26 9.34 21.88 6.59
CA LYS A 26 7.87 21.92 6.63
C LYS A 26 7.36 22.11 8.05
N THR A 27 6.16 22.64 8.20
CA THR A 27 5.52 22.85 9.51
C THR A 27 4.78 21.60 9.97
N HIS A 28 4.54 21.48 11.28
CA HIS A 28 3.66 20.44 11.85
C HIS A 28 2.29 20.40 11.17
N LYS A 29 1.76 21.59 10.77
CA LYS A 29 0.48 21.68 10.06
C LYS A 29 0.56 21.03 8.67
N ASN A 30 1.66 21.22 7.94
CA ASN A 30 1.84 20.58 6.64
C ASN A 30 1.89 19.06 6.77
N VAL A 31 2.64 18.54 7.76
CA VAL A 31 2.72 17.10 8.02
C VAL A 31 1.34 16.56 8.40
N ALA A 32 0.68 17.18 9.37
CA ALA A 32 -0.64 16.76 9.87
C ALA A 32 -1.69 16.69 8.76
N SER A 33 -1.71 17.70 7.88
CA SER A 33 -2.60 17.73 6.71
C SER A 33 -2.29 16.61 5.72
N TYR A 34 -1.02 16.32 5.47
CA TYR A 34 -0.60 15.30 4.50
C TYR A 34 -1.00 13.88 4.94
N ILE A 35 -0.77 13.55 6.20
CA ILE A 35 -1.07 12.21 6.75
C ILE A 35 -2.43 12.13 7.45
N ASN A 36 -3.27 13.17 7.31
CA ASN A 36 -4.65 13.23 7.82
C ASN A 36 -4.77 13.00 9.34
N VAL A 37 -3.95 13.71 10.14
CA VAL A 37 -4.02 13.67 11.60
C VAL A 37 -4.14 15.09 12.19
N ALA A 38 -4.43 15.19 13.48
CA ALA A 38 -4.43 16.49 14.17
C ALA A 38 -3.00 17.03 14.36
N VAL A 39 -2.81 18.34 14.26
CA VAL A 39 -1.49 19.01 14.47
C VAL A 39 -0.91 18.67 15.84
N GLY A 40 -1.75 18.60 16.88
CA GLY A 40 -1.34 18.20 18.22
C GLY A 40 -0.78 16.78 18.30
N THR A 41 -1.25 15.89 17.43
CA THR A 41 -0.73 14.52 17.32
C THR A 41 0.71 14.51 16.81
N VAL A 42 1.01 15.29 15.78
CA VAL A 42 2.38 15.40 15.23
C VAL A 42 3.35 15.99 16.25
N LYS A 43 2.92 17.04 16.97
CA LYS A 43 3.71 17.64 18.06
C LYS A 43 4.00 16.64 19.17
N ARG A 44 2.98 15.89 19.59
CA ARG A 44 3.13 14.85 20.62
C ARG A 44 4.10 13.75 20.21
N TRP A 45 4.12 13.35 18.94
CA TRP A 45 5.09 12.36 18.44
C TRP A 45 6.51 12.89 18.50
N GLU A 46 6.73 14.16 18.16
CA GLU A 46 8.04 14.79 18.28
C GLU A 46 8.50 14.86 19.74
N GLU A 47 7.62 15.31 20.66
CA GLU A 47 7.88 15.39 22.10
C GLU A 47 8.20 14.01 22.71
N LEU A 48 7.44 12.97 22.35
CA LEU A 48 7.64 11.60 22.80
C LEU A 48 8.80 10.89 22.08
N ASN A 49 9.41 11.53 21.08
CA ASN A 49 10.43 10.95 20.21
C ASN A 49 10.00 9.59 19.64
N ASN A 50 8.72 9.43 19.31
CA ASN A 50 8.13 8.20 18.81
C ASN A 50 6.94 8.46 17.91
N ILE A 51 6.83 7.71 16.82
CA ILE A 51 5.71 7.73 15.88
C ILE A 51 5.28 6.29 15.56
N PRO A 52 3.98 5.99 15.42
CA PRO A 52 3.53 4.67 15.01
C PRO A 52 4.07 4.30 13.62
N ASP A 53 4.50 3.05 13.45
CA ASP A 53 5.14 2.56 12.23
C ASP A 53 4.26 2.70 10.99
N LEU A 54 2.95 2.65 11.15
CA LEU A 54 1.98 2.81 10.05
C LEU A 54 2.13 4.12 9.26
N TYR A 55 2.67 5.19 9.88
CA TYR A 55 2.89 6.47 9.22
C TYR A 55 4.25 6.59 8.52
N ARG A 56 5.12 5.60 8.66
CA ARG A 56 6.50 5.65 8.17
C ARG A 56 6.55 5.84 6.66
N PHE A 57 5.80 5.05 5.90
CA PHE A 57 5.79 5.13 4.44
C PHE A 57 5.21 6.45 3.93
N GLU A 58 4.17 6.97 4.56
CA GLU A 58 3.61 8.27 4.21
C GLU A 58 4.59 9.41 4.46
N LEU A 59 5.35 9.34 5.54
CA LEU A 59 6.43 10.30 5.80
C LEU A 59 7.57 10.18 4.78
N MET A 60 7.94 8.96 4.37
CA MET A 60 8.93 8.74 3.32
C MET A 60 8.47 9.33 1.98
N LYS A 61 7.22 9.11 1.59
CA LYS A 61 6.60 9.72 0.40
C LYS A 61 6.62 11.25 0.50
N MET A 62 6.22 11.82 1.65
CA MET A 62 6.23 13.27 1.87
C MET A 62 7.63 13.88 1.78
N ALA A 63 8.66 13.12 2.15
CA ALA A 63 10.07 13.50 2.02
C ALA A 63 10.62 13.33 0.59
N GLY A 64 9.83 12.74 -0.33
CA GLY A 64 10.25 12.46 -1.71
C GLY A 64 11.22 11.29 -1.81
N ALA A 65 11.23 10.38 -0.83
CA ALA A 65 12.08 9.20 -0.85
C ALA A 65 11.50 8.12 -1.76
N GLU A 66 12.35 7.44 -2.50
CA GLU A 66 12.01 6.20 -3.18
C GLU A 66 11.96 5.05 -2.17
N ILE A 67 10.81 4.36 -2.10
CA ILE A 67 10.61 3.29 -1.13
C ILE A 67 10.97 1.95 -1.77
N ASP A 68 12.02 1.32 -1.25
CA ASP A 68 12.32 -0.08 -1.58
C ASP A 68 11.52 -1.01 -0.67
N TYR A 69 10.34 -1.42 -1.12
CA TYR A 69 9.48 -2.32 -0.34
C TYR A 69 10.09 -3.71 -0.09
N SER A 70 11.13 -4.11 -0.82
CA SER A 70 11.76 -5.41 -0.67
C SER A 70 12.49 -5.60 0.66
N VAL A 71 12.94 -4.50 1.26
CA VAL A 71 13.68 -4.51 2.55
C VAL A 71 12.79 -4.60 3.78
N TYR A 72 11.45 -4.48 3.61
CA TYR A 72 10.50 -4.50 4.72
C TYR A 72 9.79 -5.84 4.83
N SER A 73 9.52 -6.26 6.06
CA SER A 73 8.69 -7.43 6.35
C SER A 73 7.23 -7.19 5.96
N PHE A 74 6.45 -8.25 5.81
CA PHE A 74 5.00 -8.17 5.53
C PHE A 74 4.26 -7.35 6.59
N LYS A 75 4.63 -7.51 7.85
CA LYS A 75 4.05 -6.76 8.97
C LYS A 75 4.33 -5.26 8.88
N GLU A 76 5.55 -4.87 8.51
CA GLU A 76 5.92 -3.46 8.35
C GLU A 76 5.23 -2.80 7.17
N LYS A 77 4.90 -3.57 6.13
CA LYS A 77 4.14 -3.12 4.96
C LYS A 77 2.62 -3.16 5.16
N ASP A 78 2.16 -3.63 6.31
CA ASP A 78 0.74 -3.93 6.56
C ASP A 78 0.13 -4.83 5.46
N GLN A 79 0.92 -5.77 4.95
CA GLN A 79 0.59 -6.61 3.83
C GLN A 79 0.06 -7.97 4.34
N PHE A 80 -1.24 -8.17 4.17
CA PHE A 80 -1.92 -9.41 4.53
C PHE A 80 -2.50 -10.07 3.28
N PHE A 81 -2.21 -11.35 3.11
CA PHE A 81 -2.72 -12.11 1.97
C PHE A 81 -3.99 -12.83 2.36
N THR A 82 -5.04 -12.65 1.54
CA THR A 82 -6.30 -13.36 1.73
C THR A 82 -6.10 -14.87 1.49
N PRO A 83 -6.55 -15.74 2.41
CA PRO A 83 -6.52 -17.19 2.18
C PRO A 83 -7.32 -17.58 0.93
N SER A 84 -6.87 -18.62 0.22
CA SER A 84 -7.52 -19.08 -1.04
C SER A 84 -9.00 -19.42 -0.85
N GLU A 85 -9.34 -20.08 0.25
CA GLU A 85 -10.74 -20.45 0.58
C GLU A 85 -11.64 -19.20 0.74
N THR A 86 -11.10 -18.13 1.34
CA THR A 86 -11.81 -16.86 1.49
C THR A 86 -11.98 -16.18 0.13
N ALA A 87 -10.96 -16.18 -0.71
CA ALA A 87 -11.03 -15.63 -2.06
C ALA A 87 -12.10 -16.37 -2.90
N GLU A 88 -12.12 -17.70 -2.83
CA GLU A 88 -13.11 -18.51 -3.52
C GLU A 88 -14.54 -18.23 -3.03
N TYR A 89 -14.74 -18.14 -1.72
CA TYR A 89 -16.03 -17.78 -1.14
C TYR A 89 -16.50 -16.40 -1.61
N CYS A 90 -15.62 -15.39 -1.60
CA CYS A 90 -15.93 -14.04 -2.08
C CYS A 90 -16.32 -14.04 -3.56
N TYR A 91 -15.59 -14.76 -4.41
CA TYR A 91 -15.90 -14.87 -5.82
C TYR A 91 -17.28 -15.52 -6.07
N GLN A 92 -17.58 -16.64 -5.39
CA GLN A 92 -18.88 -17.29 -5.48
C GLN A 92 -20.01 -16.36 -5.06
N LYS A 93 -19.83 -15.62 -3.95
CA LYS A 93 -20.85 -14.67 -3.48
C LYS A 93 -21.04 -13.49 -4.42
N SER A 94 -19.98 -12.99 -5.03
CA SER A 94 -20.08 -11.94 -6.05
C SER A 94 -20.91 -12.41 -7.25
N ASN A 95 -20.65 -13.62 -7.74
CA ASN A 95 -21.41 -14.18 -8.86
C ASN A 95 -22.89 -14.40 -8.52
N GLU A 96 -23.22 -14.85 -7.30
CA GLU A 96 -24.61 -14.96 -6.82
C GLU A 96 -25.34 -13.61 -6.84
N ILE A 97 -24.63 -12.54 -6.40
CA ILE A 97 -25.20 -11.18 -6.36
C ILE A 97 -25.42 -10.65 -7.77
N ILE A 98 -24.41 -10.75 -8.63
CA ILE A 98 -24.49 -10.29 -10.03
C ILE A 98 -25.60 -11.00 -10.77
N GLY A 99 -25.70 -12.32 -10.62
CA GLY A 99 -26.77 -13.12 -11.23
C GLY A 99 -28.18 -12.73 -10.75
N LYS A 100 -28.34 -12.34 -9.48
CA LYS A 100 -29.62 -11.83 -8.94
C LYS A 100 -29.98 -10.44 -9.53
N CYS A 101 -28.99 -9.67 -9.93
CA CYS A 101 -29.21 -8.39 -10.63
C CYS A 101 -29.58 -8.57 -12.11
N GLY A 102 -29.57 -9.80 -12.62
CA GLY A 102 -29.88 -10.11 -14.02
C GLY A 102 -28.70 -9.90 -14.97
N ASP A 103 -27.50 -9.70 -14.44
CA ASP A 103 -26.28 -9.54 -15.23
C ASP A 103 -25.60 -10.90 -15.51
N ASP A 104 -24.89 -10.96 -16.64
CA ASP A 104 -24.13 -12.13 -17.05
C ASP A 104 -22.63 -11.93 -16.72
N VAL A 105 -22.16 -12.65 -15.72
CA VAL A 105 -20.76 -12.62 -15.27
C VAL A 105 -19.76 -12.99 -16.38
N THR A 106 -20.21 -13.67 -17.43
CA THR A 106 -19.34 -14.05 -18.55
C THR A 106 -18.90 -12.84 -19.40
N ASN A 107 -19.57 -11.70 -19.26
CA ASN A 107 -19.25 -10.47 -19.98
C ASN A 107 -18.22 -9.57 -19.29
N TYR A 108 -17.83 -9.89 -18.06
CA TYR A 108 -16.91 -9.05 -17.29
C TYR A 108 -15.45 -9.43 -17.49
N THR A 109 -14.57 -8.43 -17.45
CA THR A 109 -13.13 -8.57 -17.15
C THR A 109 -12.92 -8.19 -15.70
N TYR A 110 -12.22 -9.04 -14.99
CA TYR A 110 -11.95 -8.87 -13.56
C TYR A 110 -10.60 -8.19 -13.38
N VAL A 111 -10.55 -7.15 -12.56
CA VAL A 111 -9.30 -6.48 -12.19
C VAL A 111 -9.12 -6.62 -10.68
N GLU A 112 -8.00 -7.19 -10.26
CA GLU A 112 -7.56 -7.25 -8.88
C GLU A 112 -6.44 -6.23 -8.67
N PRO A 113 -6.74 -5.05 -8.08
CA PRO A 113 -5.79 -3.94 -8.00
C PRO A 113 -4.73 -4.08 -6.91
N SER A 114 -4.83 -5.11 -6.06
CA SER A 114 -3.90 -5.42 -4.96
C SER A 114 -3.71 -6.93 -4.88
N ALA A 115 -3.29 -7.52 -6.00
CA ALA A 115 -3.33 -8.96 -6.21
C ALA A 115 -2.35 -9.74 -5.31
N GLY A 116 -1.30 -9.11 -4.77
CA GLY A 116 -0.37 -9.69 -3.82
C GLY A 116 0.22 -11.03 -4.27
N ASN A 117 -0.18 -12.11 -3.59
CA ASN A 117 0.21 -13.48 -3.91
C ASN A 117 -0.71 -14.17 -4.94
N GLY A 118 -1.63 -13.43 -5.55
CA GLY A 118 -2.52 -13.92 -6.61
C GLY A 118 -3.67 -14.83 -6.14
N ASN A 119 -3.97 -14.93 -4.86
CA ASN A 119 -5.04 -15.84 -4.40
C ASN A 119 -6.41 -15.48 -4.96
N PHE A 120 -6.77 -14.19 -5.01
CA PHE A 120 -7.98 -13.76 -5.72
C PHE A 120 -7.88 -13.99 -7.23
N LEU A 121 -6.71 -13.71 -7.80
CA LEU A 121 -6.50 -13.87 -9.24
C LEU A 121 -6.77 -15.33 -9.69
N LYS A 122 -6.32 -16.30 -8.89
CA LYS A 122 -6.42 -17.73 -9.20
C LYS A 122 -7.85 -18.25 -9.24
N VAL A 123 -8.78 -17.63 -8.52
CA VAL A 123 -10.20 -18.03 -8.52
C VAL A 123 -11.00 -17.40 -9.66
N LEU A 124 -10.44 -16.39 -10.33
CA LEU A 124 -11.06 -15.70 -11.46
C LEU A 124 -10.79 -16.45 -12.78
N PRO A 125 -11.68 -16.35 -13.79
CA PRO A 125 -11.46 -16.96 -15.11
C PRO A 125 -10.14 -16.48 -15.75
N ALA A 126 -9.25 -17.40 -16.09
CA ALA A 126 -7.89 -17.12 -16.53
C ALA A 126 -7.76 -16.17 -17.73
N ASN A 127 -8.72 -16.24 -18.67
CA ASN A 127 -8.75 -15.41 -19.87
C ASN A 127 -9.44 -14.05 -19.69
N LYS A 128 -9.88 -13.72 -18.48
CA LYS A 128 -10.66 -12.50 -18.18
C LYS A 128 -10.20 -11.82 -16.89
N ARG A 129 -8.95 -12.08 -16.46
CA ARG A 129 -8.42 -11.54 -15.22
C ARG A 129 -7.16 -10.72 -15.46
N ILE A 130 -7.01 -9.66 -14.69
CA ILE A 130 -5.82 -8.80 -14.63
C ILE A 130 -5.50 -8.58 -13.17
N GLY A 131 -4.29 -8.95 -12.74
CA GLY A 131 -3.80 -8.67 -11.39
C GLY A 131 -2.72 -7.60 -11.44
N LEU A 132 -2.84 -6.60 -10.58
CA LEU A 132 -1.88 -5.51 -10.41
C LEU A 132 -1.40 -5.51 -8.96
N ASP A 133 -0.14 -5.20 -8.72
CA ASP A 133 0.40 -4.98 -7.38
C ASP A 133 1.69 -4.16 -7.46
N ILE A 134 1.96 -3.32 -6.48
CA ILE A 134 3.22 -2.57 -6.38
C ILE A 134 4.41 -3.50 -6.07
N GLU A 135 4.14 -4.63 -5.40
CA GLU A 135 5.12 -5.64 -5.03
C GLU A 135 4.55 -7.06 -5.27
N PRO A 136 4.40 -7.49 -6.53
CA PRO A 136 3.79 -8.76 -6.85
C PRO A 136 4.55 -9.95 -6.26
N ARG A 137 3.82 -10.96 -5.79
CA ARG A 137 4.34 -12.24 -5.27
C ARG A 137 3.96 -13.44 -6.15
N ASP A 138 3.30 -13.17 -7.26
CA ASP A 138 2.91 -14.16 -8.24
C ASP A 138 3.32 -13.66 -9.64
N ASN A 139 3.76 -14.54 -10.51
CA ASN A 139 4.25 -14.19 -11.85
C ASN A 139 3.14 -13.82 -12.85
N GLU A 140 1.88 -14.08 -12.52
CA GLU A 140 0.71 -13.63 -13.30
C GLU A 140 0.26 -12.21 -12.90
N VAL A 141 0.87 -11.61 -11.86
CA VAL A 141 0.54 -10.28 -11.38
C VAL A 141 1.51 -9.26 -11.97
N PHE A 142 0.98 -8.22 -12.60
CA PHE A 142 1.80 -7.13 -13.13
C PHE A 142 2.26 -6.20 -12.01
N LYS A 143 3.54 -5.80 -12.07
CA LYS A 143 4.07 -4.78 -11.16
C LYS A 143 3.64 -3.40 -11.62
N GLN A 144 2.61 -2.87 -10.98
CA GLN A 144 2.04 -1.55 -11.27
C GLN A 144 1.28 -1.01 -10.07
N ASP A 145 1.35 0.30 -9.84
CA ASP A 145 0.40 0.98 -8.96
C ASP A 145 -0.93 1.15 -9.71
N PHE A 146 -2.03 0.74 -9.09
CA PHE A 146 -3.36 0.86 -9.71
C PHE A 146 -3.83 2.33 -9.81
N LEU A 147 -3.24 3.21 -9.00
CA LEU A 147 -3.62 4.64 -8.95
C LEU A 147 -2.80 5.52 -9.91
N ASP A 148 -1.80 4.97 -10.58
CA ASP A 148 -1.00 5.61 -11.63
C ASP A 148 -1.57 5.26 -13.02
#